data_eb6cd503fa86ffed22440b49a8dca54b
#
_entry.id   eb6cd503fa86ffed22440b49a8dca54b
#
_cell.length_a   1.000
_cell.length_b   1.000
_cell.length_c   1.000
_cell.angle_alpha   90.00
_cell.angle_beta   90.00
_cell.angle_gamma   90.00
#
_symmetry.space_group_name_H-M   'P 1'
#
loop_
_entity.id
_entity.type
_entity.pdbx_description
1 polymer ?
#
loop_
_entity_poly.entity_id
_entity_poly.type
_entity_poly.pdbx_seq_one_letter_code
_entity_poly.pdbx_strand_id
1 'polypeptide(L)'
;MRFRREWAAAGALLWAFTYYHTFRGLGHLLLSYDYTVPLAMVCCWLLAASKRIRIGDRVCWLSVAAGLVIGMSNPYNLNMWVQFVCLGMGLRFLLYRRKSELAVGALVLLASATGFVAVNINNLWYQALHGANQLALARDYHQLELFGLKPLELLLPPTSHRVEFLGDLSREYATTALIRGEMFSPYLGLVALTALIWMAAELSLRMLNLRGVPRRFSLHLPQCLWVVLYAAIGGGNCLLGLFGIQYFRGSNRYSIWISAICLLFLVSRMSKIVRRWNKSASYALATGVAALGLLDQLPLPPSKDETRALAKLVENDQAFARKLEEKLLPGTMVFQVPVMNFIDADPINDCQPYEHVRPYLWTKTLRFSFGSVQGRPREAWQKLVMNLPLEQMISKLEQFGFGAIYFNRKAYTDHAEALIKELARLGMTQLIEDDAHELFCLQLTPTPHPTKPHTDDAAQIVVTRGWVPKEKTQKRPCLWAGGNAALYFVNESEFSRDFRLNCSMTTLAPRHVEVEFEGRTIWSQDLEVGHDLPLDVRIPAKPGRNYLYFKTDRPPVLQENQQMVRLSYGLINLLIFVNPTNQP
;
A
#
# COMPACT_ATOMS: atom_id res chain seq x y z
N MET A 1 -9.03 32.77 -16.43
CA MET A 1 -7.72 33.49 -16.46
C MET A 1 -6.98 33.13 -17.74
N ARG A 2 -6.32 34.06 -18.39
CA ARG A 2 -5.34 33.73 -19.45
C ARG A 2 -3.96 33.76 -18.79
N PHE A 3 -3.39 32.58 -18.56
CA PHE A 3 -2.00 32.46 -18.13
C PHE A 3 -1.06 32.78 -19.30
N ARG A 4 0.09 33.34 -19.00
CA ARG A 4 1.19 33.46 -19.96
C ARG A 4 1.74 32.05 -20.22
N ARG A 5 2.02 31.75 -21.50
CA ARG A 5 2.40 30.38 -21.92
C ARG A 5 3.67 29.89 -21.23
N GLU A 6 4.67 30.75 -21.11
CA GLU A 6 5.94 30.44 -20.45
C GLU A 6 5.76 30.10 -18.97
N TRP A 7 4.87 30.79 -18.25
CA TRP A 7 4.59 30.52 -16.85
C TRP A 7 3.71 29.27 -16.67
N ALA A 8 2.81 29.03 -17.59
CA ALA A 8 2.03 27.80 -17.59
C ALA A 8 2.93 26.58 -17.85
N ALA A 9 3.89 26.69 -18.79
CA ALA A 9 4.88 25.65 -19.05
C ALA A 9 5.80 25.40 -17.82
N ALA A 10 6.33 26.47 -17.22
CA ALA A 10 7.15 26.38 -16.01
C ALA A 10 6.39 25.69 -14.86
N GLY A 11 5.13 26.10 -14.62
CA GLY A 11 4.30 25.46 -13.59
C GLY A 11 4.01 23.99 -13.87
N ALA A 12 3.78 23.62 -15.15
CA ALA A 12 3.56 22.23 -15.55
C ALA A 12 4.83 21.37 -15.35
N LEU A 13 6.00 21.89 -15.72
CA LEU A 13 7.28 21.22 -15.48
C LEU A 13 7.55 21.03 -13.99
N LEU A 14 7.39 22.08 -13.19
CA LEU A 14 7.58 22.01 -11.74
C LEU A 14 6.61 21.02 -11.08
N TRP A 15 5.38 20.91 -11.58
CA TRP A 15 4.42 19.93 -11.13
C TRP A 15 4.83 18.52 -11.49
N ALA A 16 5.17 18.27 -12.75
CA ALA A 16 5.49 16.94 -13.25
C ALA A 16 6.73 16.33 -12.58
N PHE A 17 7.66 17.18 -12.14
CA PHE A 17 8.94 16.78 -11.55
C PHE A 17 9.05 17.16 -10.06
N THR A 18 7.93 17.17 -9.31
CA THR A 18 7.99 17.30 -7.85
C THR A 18 8.70 16.11 -7.23
N TYR A 19 9.42 16.34 -6.14
CA TYR A 19 10.07 15.27 -5.37
C TYR A 19 9.06 14.20 -4.92
N TYR A 20 7.83 14.58 -4.65
CA TYR A 20 6.74 13.67 -4.32
C TYR A 20 6.60 12.54 -5.35
N HIS A 21 6.56 12.86 -6.66
CA HIS A 21 6.45 11.85 -7.71
C HIS A 21 7.67 10.92 -7.77
N THR A 22 8.86 11.47 -7.61
CA THR A 22 10.10 10.70 -7.61
C THR A 22 10.20 9.80 -6.39
N PHE A 23 9.82 10.28 -5.22
CA PHE A 23 9.81 9.51 -3.98
C PHE A 23 8.83 8.33 -4.05
N ARG A 24 7.66 8.53 -4.62
CA ARG A 24 6.66 7.47 -4.83
C ARG A 24 7.09 6.47 -5.89
N GLY A 25 7.63 6.95 -7.00
CA GLY A 25 8.22 6.14 -8.08
C GLY A 25 7.35 4.94 -8.48
N LEU A 26 8.01 3.89 -8.91
CA LEU A 26 7.36 2.64 -9.32
C LEU A 26 6.81 1.83 -8.14
N GLY A 27 7.38 1.96 -6.95
CA GLY A 27 6.94 1.24 -5.74
C GLY A 27 5.54 1.66 -5.26
N HIS A 28 5.13 2.88 -5.58
CA HIS A 28 3.82 3.43 -5.25
C HIS A 28 3.15 4.07 -6.48
N LEU A 29 3.12 3.35 -7.59
CA LEU A 29 2.68 3.86 -8.89
C LEU A 29 1.31 4.55 -8.83
N LEU A 30 0.33 3.97 -8.13
CA LEU A 30 -1.00 4.57 -7.94
C LEU A 30 -0.95 5.92 -7.22
N LEU A 31 0.03 6.13 -6.34
CA LEU A 31 0.24 7.40 -5.63
C LEU A 31 1.05 8.40 -6.44
N SER A 32 1.73 7.96 -7.51
CA SER A 32 2.45 8.82 -8.44
C SER A 32 1.55 9.36 -9.55
N TYR A 33 0.37 8.75 -9.77
CA TYR A 33 -0.60 9.19 -10.79
C TYR A 33 -1.53 10.28 -10.26
N ASP A 34 -0.96 11.46 -10.01
CA ASP A 34 -1.69 12.59 -9.43
C ASP A 34 -2.22 13.60 -10.47
N TYR A 35 -2.33 13.21 -11.75
CA TYR A 35 -2.88 14.05 -12.82
C TYR A 35 -4.29 14.57 -12.52
N THR A 36 -5.03 13.90 -11.65
CA THR A 36 -6.35 14.30 -11.19
C THR A 36 -6.33 15.52 -10.26
N VAL A 37 -5.20 15.80 -9.59
CA VAL A 37 -5.07 16.96 -8.69
C VAL A 37 -5.13 18.28 -9.45
N PRO A 38 -4.32 18.54 -10.52
CA PRO A 38 -4.48 19.73 -11.34
C PRO A 38 -5.88 19.83 -11.98
N LEU A 39 -6.46 18.73 -12.43
CA LEU A 39 -7.81 18.70 -12.99
C LEU A 39 -8.85 19.15 -11.95
N ALA A 40 -8.79 18.60 -10.74
CA ALA A 40 -9.65 19.00 -9.63
C ALA A 40 -9.49 20.50 -9.28
N MET A 41 -8.26 21.00 -9.23
CA MET A 41 -7.99 22.40 -8.95
C MET A 41 -8.58 23.33 -10.01
N VAL A 42 -8.48 22.98 -11.29
CA VAL A 42 -9.10 23.77 -12.38
C VAL A 42 -10.63 23.76 -12.23
N CYS A 43 -11.25 22.61 -11.94
CA CYS A 43 -12.69 22.52 -11.74
C CYS A 43 -13.14 23.30 -10.50
N CYS A 44 -12.45 23.18 -9.37
CA CYS A 44 -12.72 23.96 -8.16
C CYS A 44 -12.66 25.47 -8.45
N TRP A 45 -11.66 25.90 -9.23
CA TRP A 45 -11.55 27.29 -9.62
C TRP A 45 -12.68 27.74 -10.55
N LEU A 46 -13.06 26.92 -11.56
CA LEU A 46 -14.19 27.22 -12.46
C LEU A 46 -15.50 27.34 -11.69
N LEU A 47 -15.76 26.41 -10.77
CA LEU A 47 -16.93 26.44 -9.89
C LEU A 47 -16.93 27.72 -9.01
N ALA A 48 -15.79 28.07 -8.42
CA ALA A 48 -15.69 29.24 -7.55
C ALA A 48 -15.79 30.58 -8.31
N ALA A 49 -15.24 30.66 -9.52
CA ALA A 49 -15.21 31.88 -10.35
C ALA A 49 -16.54 32.17 -11.06
N SER A 50 -17.40 31.21 -11.22
CA SER A 50 -18.68 31.32 -11.91
C SER A 50 -19.67 32.16 -11.10
N LYS A 51 -20.30 33.18 -11.71
CA LYS A 51 -21.29 34.01 -11.02
C LYS A 51 -22.56 33.25 -10.64
N ARG A 52 -22.96 32.30 -11.46
CA ARG A 52 -24.11 31.39 -11.28
C ARG A 52 -23.80 30.07 -11.93
N ILE A 53 -24.22 28.96 -11.33
CA ILE A 53 -24.00 27.61 -11.87
C ILE A 53 -25.36 26.89 -11.90
N ARG A 54 -25.66 26.31 -13.07
CA ARG A 54 -26.87 25.49 -13.33
C ARG A 54 -26.48 24.17 -13.94
N ILE A 55 -27.33 23.18 -13.87
CA ILE A 55 -27.11 21.83 -14.43
C ILE A 55 -26.83 21.86 -15.96
N GLY A 56 -27.40 22.82 -16.71
CA GLY A 56 -27.15 22.98 -18.15
C GLY A 56 -25.81 23.65 -18.53
N ASP A 57 -25.07 24.19 -17.58
CA ASP A 57 -23.86 24.96 -17.85
C ASP A 57 -22.66 24.06 -18.20
N ARG A 58 -21.80 24.52 -19.13
CA ARG A 58 -20.54 23.83 -19.48
C ARG A 58 -19.66 23.52 -18.27
N VAL A 59 -19.61 24.44 -17.28
CA VAL A 59 -18.84 24.25 -16.05
C VAL A 59 -19.38 23.08 -15.23
N CYS A 60 -20.69 22.90 -15.19
CA CYS A 60 -21.31 21.75 -14.53
C CYS A 60 -20.84 20.44 -15.17
N TRP A 61 -21.00 20.30 -16.50
CA TRP A 61 -20.66 19.05 -17.19
C TRP A 61 -19.15 18.76 -17.21
N LEU A 62 -18.30 19.79 -17.31
CA LEU A 62 -16.85 19.61 -17.12
C LEU A 62 -16.52 19.10 -15.71
N SER A 63 -17.19 19.62 -14.69
CA SER A 63 -16.99 19.16 -13.31
C SER A 63 -17.54 17.76 -13.06
N VAL A 64 -18.64 17.38 -13.72
CA VAL A 64 -19.20 16.03 -13.71
C VAL A 64 -18.23 15.03 -14.36
N ALA A 65 -17.70 15.36 -15.54
CA ALA A 65 -16.72 14.53 -16.23
C ALA A 65 -15.42 14.40 -15.40
N ALA A 66 -14.93 15.50 -14.83
CA ALA A 66 -13.79 15.48 -13.93
C ALA A 66 -14.07 14.63 -12.68
N GLY A 67 -15.24 14.78 -12.07
CA GLY A 67 -15.66 13.97 -10.92
C GLY A 67 -15.65 12.48 -11.22
N LEU A 68 -16.16 12.07 -12.38
CA LEU A 68 -16.13 10.67 -12.82
C LEU A 68 -14.67 10.15 -12.91
N VAL A 69 -13.80 10.90 -13.60
CA VAL A 69 -12.37 10.53 -13.75
C VAL A 69 -11.65 10.50 -12.40
N ILE A 70 -11.89 11.48 -11.52
CA ILE A 70 -11.29 11.53 -10.19
C ILE A 70 -11.80 10.35 -9.35
N GLY A 71 -13.09 10.00 -9.46
CA GLY A 71 -13.67 8.83 -8.81
C GLY A 71 -13.00 7.52 -9.22
N MET A 72 -12.59 7.41 -10.48
CA MET A 72 -11.88 6.22 -11.00
C MET A 72 -10.39 6.17 -10.62
N SER A 73 -9.87 7.18 -9.94
CA SER A 73 -8.46 7.30 -9.62
C SER A 73 -8.16 7.01 -8.15
N ASN A 74 -7.06 7.56 -7.64
CA ASN A 74 -6.59 7.40 -6.27
C ASN A 74 -7.63 7.89 -5.24
N PRO A 75 -8.06 7.04 -4.27
CA PRO A 75 -9.04 7.40 -3.24
C PRO A 75 -8.65 8.62 -2.39
N TYR A 76 -7.35 8.89 -2.18
CA TYR A 76 -6.89 10.09 -1.48
C TYR A 76 -7.26 11.36 -2.26
N ASN A 77 -7.06 11.36 -3.57
CA ASN A 77 -7.43 12.49 -4.42
C ASN A 77 -8.95 12.67 -4.47
N LEU A 78 -9.70 11.56 -4.57
CA LEU A 78 -11.16 11.58 -4.48
C LEU A 78 -11.64 12.20 -3.15
N ASN A 79 -11.05 11.79 -2.02
CA ASN A 79 -11.43 12.32 -0.70
C ASN A 79 -11.25 13.85 -0.61
N MET A 80 -10.12 14.38 -1.05
CA MET A 80 -9.88 15.83 -1.02
C MET A 80 -10.78 16.58 -2.02
N TRP A 81 -11.01 16.00 -3.19
CA TRP A 81 -11.96 16.53 -4.18
C TRP A 81 -13.37 16.65 -3.60
N VAL A 82 -13.88 15.59 -2.98
CA VAL A 82 -15.21 15.58 -2.34
C VAL A 82 -15.32 16.70 -1.30
N GLN A 83 -14.30 16.87 -0.45
CA GLN A 83 -14.26 17.92 0.55
C GLN A 83 -14.33 19.31 -0.09
N PHE A 84 -13.56 19.57 -1.14
CA PHE A 84 -13.58 20.85 -1.83
C PHE A 84 -14.91 21.14 -2.54
N VAL A 85 -15.54 20.11 -3.13
CA VAL A 85 -16.88 20.26 -3.73
C VAL A 85 -17.92 20.56 -2.64
N CYS A 86 -17.93 19.81 -1.54
CA CYS A 86 -18.85 20.03 -0.42
C CYS A 86 -18.70 21.43 0.19
N LEU A 87 -17.46 21.85 0.51
CA LEU A 87 -17.19 23.15 1.08
C LEU A 87 -17.52 24.27 0.10
N GLY A 88 -17.10 24.14 -1.17
CA GLY A 88 -17.33 25.14 -2.21
C GLY A 88 -18.82 25.35 -2.48
N MET A 89 -19.57 24.27 -2.68
CA MET A 89 -21.00 24.35 -2.95
C MET A 89 -21.79 24.72 -1.70
N GLY A 90 -21.39 24.24 -0.52
CA GLY A 90 -21.99 24.60 0.75
C GLY A 90 -21.84 26.12 1.04
N LEU A 91 -20.62 26.66 0.91
CA LEU A 91 -20.36 28.09 1.07
C LEU A 91 -21.15 28.94 0.07
N ARG A 92 -21.19 28.54 -1.19
CA ARG A 92 -21.99 29.23 -2.20
C ARG A 92 -23.48 29.22 -1.87
N PHE A 93 -24.01 28.10 -1.41
CA PHE A 93 -25.38 28.00 -0.96
C PHE A 93 -25.65 28.94 0.22
N LEU A 94 -24.78 28.98 1.20
CA LEU A 94 -24.92 29.88 2.36
C LEU A 94 -24.91 31.35 1.93
N LEU A 95 -24.05 31.72 0.99
CA LEU A 95 -23.92 33.09 0.48
C LEU A 95 -25.05 33.50 -0.47
N TYR A 96 -25.48 32.64 -1.36
CA TYR A 96 -26.41 32.99 -2.43
C TYR A 96 -27.80 32.36 -2.28
N ARG A 97 -27.99 31.40 -1.37
CA ARG A 97 -29.23 30.68 -1.10
C ARG A 97 -29.86 30.01 -2.33
N ARG A 98 -29.03 29.57 -3.31
CA ARG A 98 -29.46 29.00 -4.58
C ARG A 98 -29.43 27.48 -4.54
N LYS A 99 -30.60 26.83 -4.49
CA LYS A 99 -30.74 25.36 -4.51
C LYS A 99 -30.12 24.71 -5.77
N SER A 100 -30.11 25.42 -6.93
CA SER A 100 -29.49 24.91 -8.15
C SER A 100 -27.99 24.62 -8.00
N GLU A 101 -27.27 25.33 -7.13
CA GLU A 101 -25.84 25.12 -6.89
C GLU A 101 -25.60 23.86 -6.04
N LEU A 102 -26.50 23.58 -5.09
CA LEU A 102 -26.45 22.29 -4.36
C LEU A 102 -26.73 21.11 -5.29
N ALA A 103 -27.69 21.25 -6.22
CA ALA A 103 -27.99 20.20 -7.21
C ALA A 103 -26.79 19.91 -8.12
N VAL A 104 -26.04 20.93 -8.54
CA VAL A 104 -24.79 20.74 -9.30
C VAL A 104 -23.74 20.03 -8.43
N GLY A 105 -23.56 20.43 -7.17
CA GLY A 105 -22.67 19.75 -6.25
C GLY A 105 -23.02 18.27 -6.07
N ALA A 106 -24.30 17.99 -5.85
CA ALA A 106 -24.80 16.60 -5.72
C ALA A 106 -24.55 15.78 -6.99
N LEU A 107 -24.77 16.35 -8.20
CA LEU A 107 -24.49 15.67 -9.46
C LEU A 107 -23.01 15.36 -9.66
N VAL A 108 -22.13 16.29 -9.30
CA VAL A 108 -20.66 16.09 -9.36
C VAL A 108 -20.24 14.99 -8.38
N LEU A 109 -20.77 14.99 -7.15
CA LEU A 109 -20.48 13.95 -6.15
C LEU A 109 -21.02 12.58 -6.58
N LEU A 110 -22.21 12.54 -7.17
CA LEU A 110 -22.78 11.30 -7.72
C LEU A 110 -21.89 10.74 -8.83
N ALA A 111 -21.43 11.57 -9.75
CA ALA A 111 -20.50 11.14 -10.81
C ALA A 111 -19.20 10.59 -10.23
N SER A 112 -18.67 11.23 -9.18
CA SER A 112 -17.47 10.77 -8.48
C SER A 112 -17.68 9.42 -7.80
N ALA A 113 -18.82 9.23 -7.15
CA ALA A 113 -19.21 7.96 -6.53
C ALA A 113 -19.40 6.85 -7.58
N THR A 114 -20.02 7.18 -8.72
CA THR A 114 -20.18 6.25 -9.85
C THR A 114 -18.82 5.79 -10.38
N GLY A 115 -17.88 6.72 -10.58
CA GLY A 115 -16.52 6.39 -11.00
C GLY A 115 -15.81 5.45 -10.02
N PHE A 116 -15.92 5.73 -8.73
CA PHE A 116 -15.34 4.89 -7.66
C PHE A 116 -15.95 3.48 -7.65
N VAL A 117 -17.27 3.37 -7.70
CA VAL A 117 -17.96 2.08 -7.72
C VAL A 117 -17.60 1.29 -8.99
N ALA A 118 -17.56 1.94 -10.15
CA ALA A 118 -17.26 1.28 -11.42
C ALA A 118 -15.87 0.59 -11.41
N VAL A 119 -14.86 1.22 -10.82
CA VAL A 119 -13.51 0.63 -10.74
C VAL A 119 -13.42 -0.45 -9.66
N ASN A 120 -14.21 -0.34 -8.60
CA ASN A 120 -14.15 -1.25 -7.45
C ASN A 120 -15.22 -2.35 -7.48
N ILE A 121 -16.06 -2.41 -8.52
CA ILE A 121 -17.24 -3.30 -8.56
C ILE A 121 -16.87 -4.77 -8.36
N ASN A 122 -15.78 -5.25 -8.96
CA ASN A 122 -15.33 -6.62 -8.81
C ASN A 122 -14.93 -6.94 -7.35
N ASN A 123 -14.27 -6.02 -6.68
CA ASN A 123 -13.88 -6.19 -5.28
C ASN A 123 -15.10 -6.14 -4.34
N LEU A 124 -16.01 -5.20 -4.59
CA LEU A 124 -17.25 -5.09 -3.82
C LEU A 124 -18.13 -6.33 -3.99
N TRP A 125 -18.24 -6.83 -5.23
CA TRP A 125 -18.98 -8.05 -5.54
C TRP A 125 -18.36 -9.28 -4.89
N TYR A 126 -17.01 -9.41 -4.97
CA TYR A 126 -16.30 -10.52 -4.32
C TYR A 126 -16.49 -10.51 -2.80
N GLN A 127 -16.42 -9.33 -2.17
CA GLN A 127 -16.66 -9.21 -0.73
C GLN A 127 -18.10 -9.52 -0.33
N ALA A 128 -19.07 -9.17 -1.18
CA ALA A 128 -20.48 -9.49 -0.94
C ALA A 128 -20.73 -11.01 -0.97
N LEU A 129 -20.05 -11.74 -1.86
CA LEU A 129 -20.19 -13.20 -1.97
C LEU A 129 -19.38 -13.99 -0.93
N HIS A 130 -18.16 -13.56 -0.63
CA HIS A 130 -17.19 -14.32 0.18
C HIS A 130 -16.89 -13.68 1.54
N GLY A 131 -17.59 -12.62 1.90
CA GLY A 131 -17.37 -11.88 3.14
C GLY A 131 -16.06 -11.06 3.15
N ALA A 132 -15.89 -10.26 4.21
CA ALA A 132 -14.68 -9.48 4.45
C ALA A 132 -13.51 -10.42 4.77
N ASN A 133 -12.32 -10.07 4.26
CA ASN A 133 -11.10 -10.79 4.62
C ASN A 133 -10.64 -10.38 6.02
N GLN A 134 -10.73 -11.28 6.98
CA GLN A 134 -10.41 -11.01 8.38
C GLN A 134 -8.90 -10.93 8.65
N LEU A 135 -8.07 -11.50 7.76
CA LEU A 135 -6.61 -11.41 7.83
C LEU A 135 -6.05 -10.26 6.97
N ALA A 136 -6.94 -9.48 6.32
CA ALA A 136 -6.49 -8.26 5.67
C ALA A 136 -5.93 -7.27 6.69
N LEU A 137 -4.96 -6.49 6.25
CA LEU A 137 -4.31 -5.46 7.05
C LEU A 137 -5.36 -4.54 7.71
N ALA A 138 -5.51 -4.63 9.04
CA ALA A 138 -6.39 -3.75 9.78
C ALA A 138 -5.74 -2.38 9.91
N ARG A 139 -6.45 -1.32 9.56
CA ARG A 139 -6.02 0.05 9.79
C ARG A 139 -6.49 0.49 11.16
N ASP A 140 -5.58 1.10 11.93
CA ASP A 140 -5.89 1.61 13.25
C ASP A 140 -5.62 3.12 13.37
N TYR A 141 -6.07 3.71 14.47
CA TYR A 141 -5.92 5.14 14.73
C TYR A 141 -4.46 5.57 14.79
N HIS A 142 -3.57 4.73 15.36
CA HIS A 142 -2.15 5.04 15.49
C HIS A 142 -1.49 5.37 14.13
N GLN A 143 -1.90 4.69 13.06
CA GLN A 143 -1.37 4.94 11.72
C GLN A 143 -1.76 6.30 11.16
N LEU A 144 -2.88 6.89 11.61
CA LEU A 144 -3.28 8.24 11.21
C LEU A 144 -2.30 9.29 11.75
N GLU A 145 -1.74 9.07 12.95
CA GLU A 145 -0.71 9.94 13.51
C GLU A 145 0.66 9.64 12.93
N LEU A 146 1.03 8.35 12.78
CA LEU A 146 2.31 7.92 12.22
C LEU A 146 2.54 8.49 10.82
N PHE A 147 1.53 8.42 9.96
CA PHE A 147 1.59 8.89 8.57
C PHE A 147 0.86 10.23 8.37
N GLY A 148 0.57 10.95 9.45
CA GLY A 148 0.01 12.29 9.41
C GLY A 148 0.97 13.31 8.82
N LEU A 149 0.43 14.37 8.21
CA LEU A 149 1.23 15.48 7.71
C LEU A 149 1.86 16.24 8.89
N LYS A 150 3.18 16.32 8.90
CA LYS A 150 3.93 17.20 9.79
C LYS A 150 4.27 18.48 9.01
N PRO A 151 3.80 19.65 9.42
CA PRO A 151 4.04 20.90 8.68
C PRO A 151 5.52 21.18 8.42
N LEU A 152 6.41 20.76 9.33
CA LEU A 152 7.86 20.90 9.16
C LEU A 152 8.37 20.12 7.93
N GLU A 153 7.79 18.96 7.62
CA GLU A 153 8.19 18.13 6.47
C GLU A 153 7.84 18.77 5.11
N LEU A 154 6.98 19.78 5.08
CA LEU A 154 6.76 20.60 3.88
C LEU A 154 8.00 21.44 3.51
N LEU A 155 8.85 21.72 4.51
CA LEU A 155 10.03 22.59 4.39
C LEU A 155 11.32 21.79 4.23
N LEU A 156 11.38 20.57 4.80
CA LEU A 156 12.58 19.76 4.84
C LEU A 156 12.75 18.96 3.55
N PRO A 157 13.84 19.18 2.79
CA PRO A 157 14.13 18.40 1.60
C PRO A 157 14.57 16.96 1.96
N PRO A 158 14.77 16.07 0.97
CA PRO A 158 15.33 14.75 1.23
C PRO A 158 16.75 14.81 1.82
N THR A 159 17.13 13.76 2.56
CA THR A 159 18.46 13.64 3.18
C THR A 159 19.61 13.62 2.17
N SER A 160 19.32 13.26 0.91
CA SER A 160 20.25 13.25 -0.22
C SER A 160 20.15 14.52 -1.07
N HIS A 161 19.70 15.65 -0.50
CA HIS A 161 19.58 16.90 -1.24
C HIS A 161 20.93 17.40 -1.75
N ARG A 162 20.94 18.03 -2.95
CA ARG A 162 22.16 18.55 -3.62
C ARG A 162 22.93 19.58 -2.79
N VAL A 163 22.21 20.38 -2.02
CA VAL A 163 22.80 21.32 -1.06
C VAL A 163 23.01 20.57 0.24
N GLU A 164 24.27 20.27 0.55
CA GLU A 164 24.67 19.43 1.69
C GLU A 164 24.10 19.92 3.03
N PHE A 165 24.21 21.22 3.31
CA PHE A 165 23.62 21.84 4.51
C PHE A 165 22.11 21.51 4.68
N LEU A 166 21.33 21.51 3.61
CA LEU A 166 19.90 21.16 3.65
C LEU A 166 19.70 19.66 3.87
N GLY A 167 20.55 18.83 3.28
CA GLY A 167 20.59 17.39 3.53
C GLY A 167 20.94 17.04 4.97
N ASP A 168 21.94 17.76 5.56
CA ASP A 168 22.35 17.59 6.96
C ASP A 168 21.21 17.91 7.92
N LEU A 169 20.52 19.02 7.71
CA LEU A 169 19.34 19.39 8.51
C LEU A 169 18.27 18.31 8.50
N SER A 170 18.06 17.69 7.35
CA SER A 170 17.11 16.60 7.18
C SER A 170 17.59 15.30 7.83
N ARG A 171 18.88 15.01 7.81
CA ARG A 171 19.49 13.87 8.52
C ARG A 171 19.36 14.04 10.04
N GLU A 172 19.62 15.23 10.56
CA GLU A 172 19.43 15.56 11.98
C GLU A 172 17.97 15.36 12.39
N TYR A 173 17.01 15.87 11.61
CA TYR A 173 15.59 15.64 11.85
C TYR A 173 15.24 14.16 11.82
N ALA A 174 15.76 13.39 10.86
CA ALA A 174 15.47 11.97 10.73
C ALA A 174 15.94 11.15 11.93
N THR A 175 17.05 11.56 12.58
CA THR A 175 17.59 10.87 13.77
C THR A 175 16.87 11.24 15.06
N THR A 176 16.38 12.49 15.17
CA THR A 176 15.80 13.04 16.40
C THR A 176 14.27 12.94 16.47
N ALA A 177 13.58 12.84 15.31
CA ALA A 177 12.12 12.79 15.27
C ALA A 177 11.56 11.55 15.96
N LEU A 178 10.60 11.75 16.87
CA LEU A 178 9.90 10.65 17.58
C LEU A 178 8.99 9.84 16.64
N ILE A 179 8.27 10.52 15.77
CA ILE A 179 7.35 9.89 14.82
C ILE A 179 8.01 9.86 13.45
N ARG A 180 8.39 8.67 13.00
CA ARG A 180 9.08 8.43 11.73
C ARG A 180 8.17 7.69 10.75
N GLY A 181 7.23 8.40 10.15
CA GLY A 181 6.39 7.85 9.08
C GLY A 181 7.06 7.91 7.71
N GLU A 182 6.29 8.22 6.67
CA GLU A 182 6.82 8.47 5.31
C GLU A 182 7.47 9.87 5.24
N MET A 183 8.62 10.05 5.91
CA MET A 183 9.31 11.34 6.01
C MET A 183 9.78 11.84 4.64
N PHE A 184 9.94 13.16 4.51
CA PHE A 184 10.42 13.90 3.33
C PHE A 184 9.53 13.82 2.08
N SER A 185 8.62 12.86 1.97
CA SER A 185 7.67 12.84 0.84
C SER A 185 6.82 14.11 0.72
N PRO A 186 6.47 14.83 1.83
CA PRO A 186 5.71 16.07 1.76
C PRO A 186 6.47 17.30 1.26
N TYR A 187 7.77 17.23 1.04
CA TYR A 187 8.58 18.37 0.63
C TYR A 187 7.99 19.14 -0.55
N LEU A 188 7.73 20.44 -0.36
CA LEU A 188 7.12 21.29 -1.40
C LEU A 188 8.12 21.78 -2.45
N GLY A 189 9.39 21.87 -2.09
CA GLY A 189 10.42 22.54 -2.87
C GLY A 189 10.44 24.06 -2.73
N LEU A 190 11.59 24.66 -3.01
CA LEU A 190 11.85 26.10 -2.82
C LEU A 190 10.82 26.98 -3.53
N VAL A 191 10.44 26.62 -4.77
CA VAL A 191 9.52 27.43 -5.57
C VAL A 191 8.10 27.42 -5.02
N ALA A 192 7.57 26.24 -4.65
CA ALA A 192 6.23 26.17 -4.07
C ALA A 192 6.21 26.73 -2.64
N LEU A 193 7.28 26.54 -1.86
CA LEU A 193 7.45 27.14 -0.54
C LEU A 193 7.47 28.68 -0.62
N THR A 194 8.21 29.26 -1.58
CA THR A 194 8.20 30.72 -1.82
C THR A 194 6.80 31.20 -2.16
N ALA A 195 6.04 30.44 -2.95
CA ALA A 195 4.65 30.78 -3.26
C ALA A 195 3.74 30.72 -2.03
N LEU A 196 3.96 29.74 -1.14
CA LEU A 196 3.22 29.60 0.13
C LEU A 196 3.49 30.80 1.06
N ILE A 197 4.76 31.17 1.24
CA ILE A 197 5.18 32.34 2.01
C ILE A 197 4.57 33.64 1.41
N TRP A 198 4.60 33.77 0.08
CA TRP A 198 3.97 34.90 -0.58
C TRP A 198 2.47 34.98 -0.33
N MET A 199 1.74 33.85 -0.42
CA MET A 199 0.31 33.83 -0.09
C MET A 199 0.04 34.25 1.37
N ALA A 200 0.86 33.78 2.30
CA ALA A 200 0.75 34.15 3.71
C ALA A 200 1.04 35.65 3.92
N ALA A 201 2.09 36.17 3.27
CA ALA A 201 2.42 37.59 3.33
C ALA A 201 1.30 38.47 2.74
N GLU A 202 0.72 38.09 1.59
CA GLU A 202 -0.43 38.82 1.04
C GLU A 202 -1.62 38.85 2.01
N LEU A 203 -1.90 37.78 2.73
CA LEU A 203 -2.98 37.74 3.73
C LEU A 203 -2.66 38.68 4.89
N SER A 204 -1.45 38.59 5.45
CA SER A 204 -1.01 39.43 6.57
C SER A 204 -1.08 40.92 6.24
N LEU A 205 -0.57 41.31 5.05
CA LEU A 205 -0.62 42.70 4.60
C LEU A 205 -2.05 43.24 4.42
N ARG A 206 -2.98 42.35 4.04
CA ARG A 206 -4.41 42.70 3.94
C ARG A 206 -5.05 42.89 5.31
N MET A 207 -4.75 42.00 6.26
CA MET A 207 -5.25 42.13 7.62
C MET A 207 -4.81 43.43 8.27
N LEU A 208 -3.62 43.91 7.94
CA LEU A 208 -3.09 45.19 8.36
C LEU A 208 -3.63 46.40 7.57
N ASN A 209 -4.57 46.18 6.62
CA ASN A 209 -5.16 47.23 5.76
C ASN A 209 -4.15 48.10 5.04
N LEU A 210 -2.98 47.53 4.66
CA LEU A 210 -1.92 48.30 3.98
C LEU A 210 -2.33 48.63 2.55
N ARG A 211 -2.01 49.88 2.12
CA ARG A 211 -2.31 50.39 0.76
C ARG A 211 -1.55 49.56 -0.30
N GLY A 212 -2.20 49.34 -1.45
CA GLY A 212 -1.59 48.64 -2.59
C GLY A 212 -1.84 47.12 -2.66
N VAL A 213 -2.42 46.50 -1.64
CA VAL A 213 -2.75 45.08 -1.65
C VAL A 213 -4.07 44.83 -2.38
N PRO A 214 -4.16 43.84 -3.30
CA PRO A 214 -5.40 43.57 -4.03
C PRO A 214 -6.56 43.25 -3.09
N ARG A 215 -7.67 43.96 -3.20
CA ARG A 215 -8.86 43.76 -2.33
C ARG A 215 -9.58 42.43 -2.52
N ARG A 216 -9.38 41.75 -3.67
CA ARG A 216 -10.04 40.47 -3.93
C ARG A 216 -9.35 39.32 -3.22
N PHE A 217 -10.12 38.58 -2.46
CA PHE A 217 -9.65 37.39 -1.73
C PHE A 217 -9.16 36.30 -2.70
N SER A 218 -7.98 35.77 -2.46
CA SER A 218 -7.47 34.63 -3.19
C SER A 218 -7.95 33.34 -2.48
N LEU A 219 -8.61 32.45 -3.19
CA LEU A 219 -9.09 31.18 -2.62
C LEU A 219 -7.94 30.21 -2.32
N HIS A 220 -6.73 30.46 -2.82
CA HIS A 220 -5.63 29.51 -2.74
C HIS A 220 -5.15 29.30 -1.29
N LEU A 221 -4.98 30.37 -0.53
CA LEU A 221 -4.55 30.23 0.87
C LEU A 221 -5.56 29.50 1.76
N PRO A 222 -6.89 29.85 1.75
CA PRO A 222 -7.89 29.04 2.46
C PRO A 222 -7.90 27.56 2.05
N GLN A 223 -7.66 27.26 0.77
CA GLN A 223 -7.55 25.87 0.31
C GLN A 223 -6.31 25.19 0.89
N CYS A 224 -5.13 25.84 0.89
CA CYS A 224 -3.93 25.31 1.55
C CYS A 224 -4.17 25.08 3.05
N LEU A 225 -4.74 26.08 3.74
CA LEU A 225 -5.04 25.95 5.18
C LEU A 225 -5.99 24.80 5.46
N TRP A 226 -7.02 24.61 4.62
CA TRP A 226 -7.92 23.47 4.77
C TRP A 226 -7.19 22.14 4.64
N VAL A 227 -6.32 21.99 3.61
CA VAL A 227 -5.52 20.78 3.44
C VAL A 227 -4.63 20.51 4.63
N VAL A 228 -3.94 21.53 5.15
CA VAL A 228 -3.08 21.41 6.33
C VAL A 228 -3.89 21.05 7.57
N LEU A 229 -5.01 21.73 7.85
CA LEU A 229 -5.87 21.46 8.99
C LEU A 229 -6.49 20.06 8.95
N TYR A 230 -6.79 19.56 7.75
CA TYR A 230 -7.30 18.20 7.59
C TYR A 230 -6.20 17.15 7.74
N ALA A 231 -5.04 17.39 7.14
CA ALA A 231 -3.99 16.39 6.98
C ALA A 231 -2.98 16.33 8.14
N ALA A 232 -2.81 17.42 8.89
CA ALA A 232 -1.84 17.46 9.99
C ALA A 232 -2.15 16.44 11.09
N ILE A 233 -1.12 16.01 11.80
CA ILE A 233 -1.28 15.19 13.03
C ILE A 233 -2.21 15.91 14.00
N GLY A 234 -3.21 15.19 14.52
CA GLY A 234 -4.27 15.78 15.36
C GLY A 234 -5.31 16.60 14.60
N GLY A 235 -5.21 16.70 13.27
CA GLY A 235 -6.14 17.42 12.42
C GLY A 235 -7.44 16.67 12.10
N GLY A 236 -8.18 17.17 11.11
CA GLY A 236 -9.50 16.65 10.74
C GLY A 236 -9.52 15.16 10.39
N ASN A 237 -8.46 14.63 9.76
CA ASN A 237 -8.35 13.20 9.46
C ASN A 237 -8.25 12.35 10.75
N CYS A 238 -7.48 12.79 11.73
CA CYS A 238 -7.40 12.14 13.05
C CYS A 238 -8.73 12.22 13.80
N LEU A 239 -9.43 13.37 13.73
CA LEU A 239 -10.77 13.52 14.30
C LEU A 239 -11.75 12.50 13.69
N LEU A 240 -11.77 12.34 12.37
CA LEU A 240 -12.59 11.30 11.70
C LEU A 240 -12.18 9.88 12.11
N GLY A 241 -10.90 9.66 12.38
CA GLY A 241 -10.38 8.40 12.89
C GLY A 241 -10.95 7.99 14.24
N LEU A 242 -11.26 8.94 15.13
CA LEU A 242 -11.93 8.67 16.40
C LEU A 242 -13.37 8.16 16.20
N PHE A 243 -14.02 8.53 15.11
CA PHE A 243 -15.33 8.00 14.70
C PHE A 243 -15.24 6.71 13.86
N GLY A 244 -14.05 6.06 13.78
CA GLY A 244 -13.84 4.81 13.06
C GLY A 244 -13.53 4.95 11.56
N ILE A 245 -13.40 6.18 11.04
CA ILE A 245 -13.05 6.43 9.63
C ILE A 245 -11.53 6.47 9.51
N GLN A 246 -10.89 5.32 9.34
CA GLN A 246 -9.43 5.14 9.36
C GLN A 246 -8.83 4.80 7.99
N TYR A 247 -9.59 5.00 6.90
CA TYR A 247 -9.18 4.61 5.55
C TYR A 247 -8.00 5.43 5.00
N PHE A 248 -7.87 6.70 5.37
CA PHE A 248 -6.88 7.64 4.83
C PHE A 248 -5.70 7.83 5.80
N ARG A 249 -5.05 6.73 6.18
CA ARG A 249 -3.95 6.76 7.16
C ARG A 249 -2.80 7.69 6.77
N GLY A 250 -2.38 7.70 5.51
CA GLY A 250 -1.27 8.50 5.01
C GLY A 250 -1.70 9.91 4.59
N SER A 251 -2.14 10.75 5.54
CA SER A 251 -2.58 12.11 5.21
C SER A 251 -1.43 13.07 4.83
N ASN A 252 -0.16 12.71 5.08
CA ASN A 252 1.01 13.37 4.52
C ASN A 252 0.98 13.45 2.98
N ARG A 253 0.30 12.53 2.32
CA ARG A 253 0.10 12.47 0.86
C ARG A 253 -0.68 13.64 0.30
N TYR A 254 -1.42 14.36 1.13
CA TYR A 254 -2.13 15.58 0.70
C TYR A 254 -1.20 16.78 0.47
N SER A 255 0.11 16.67 0.78
CA SER A 255 1.11 17.69 0.43
C SER A 255 1.12 18.01 -1.07
N ILE A 256 0.81 17.02 -1.93
CA ILE A 256 0.72 17.22 -3.38
C ILE A 256 -0.37 18.25 -3.77
N TRP A 257 -1.48 18.31 -3.01
CA TRP A 257 -2.52 19.33 -3.19
C TRP A 257 -2.01 20.72 -2.81
N ILE A 258 -1.23 20.82 -1.72
CA ILE A 258 -0.61 22.09 -1.31
C ILE A 258 0.36 22.56 -2.41
N SER A 259 1.19 21.66 -2.95
CA SER A 259 2.09 21.94 -4.06
C SER A 259 1.34 22.46 -5.30
N ALA A 260 0.26 21.78 -5.72
CA ALA A 260 -0.58 22.21 -6.84
C ALA A 260 -1.16 23.62 -6.65
N ILE A 261 -1.69 23.90 -5.45
CA ILE A 261 -2.28 25.19 -5.10
C ILE A 261 -1.20 26.29 -5.14
N CYS A 262 -0.02 26.03 -4.58
CA CYS A 262 1.11 26.96 -4.57
C CYS A 262 1.60 27.29 -5.99
N LEU A 263 1.79 26.26 -6.82
CA LEU A 263 2.23 26.45 -8.20
C LEU A 263 1.17 27.20 -9.04
N LEU A 264 -0.12 26.87 -8.87
CA LEU A 264 -1.21 27.58 -9.56
C LEU A 264 -1.28 29.05 -9.13
N PHE A 265 -1.09 29.33 -7.84
CA PHE A 265 -0.99 30.70 -7.34
C PHE A 265 0.18 31.43 -7.99
N LEU A 266 1.38 30.83 -7.98
CA LEU A 266 2.58 31.41 -8.57
C LEU A 266 2.38 31.75 -10.05
N VAL A 267 1.92 30.79 -10.86
CA VAL A 267 1.63 30.96 -12.28
C VAL A 267 0.64 32.10 -12.51
N SER A 268 -0.41 32.15 -11.68
CA SER A 268 -1.43 33.22 -11.73
C SER A 268 -0.84 34.60 -11.43
N ARG A 269 0.00 34.70 -10.39
CA ARG A 269 0.63 35.99 -9.99
C ARG A 269 1.67 36.45 -10.97
N MET A 270 2.57 35.56 -11.34
CA MET A 270 3.64 35.90 -12.30
C MET A 270 3.07 36.27 -13.66
N SER A 271 2.05 35.57 -14.17
CA SER A 271 1.37 35.97 -15.41
C SER A 271 0.78 37.38 -15.38
N LYS A 272 0.39 37.89 -14.20
CA LYS A 272 -0.09 39.27 -14.04
C LYS A 272 1.06 40.28 -13.96
N ILE A 273 2.10 39.97 -13.18
CA ILE A 273 3.25 40.83 -12.97
C ILE A 273 3.96 41.11 -14.30
N VAL A 274 4.29 40.02 -15.02
CA VAL A 274 5.04 40.12 -16.28
C VAL A 274 4.17 40.51 -17.47
N ARG A 275 2.90 40.86 -17.27
CA ARG A 275 1.98 41.19 -18.36
C ARG A 275 2.48 42.30 -19.28
N ARG A 276 3.18 43.27 -18.70
CA ARG A 276 3.75 44.44 -19.41
C ARG A 276 5.24 44.28 -19.72
N TRP A 277 5.86 43.18 -19.36
CA TRP A 277 7.29 42.95 -19.59
C TRP A 277 7.57 42.55 -21.03
N ASN A 278 8.81 42.76 -21.45
CA ASN A 278 9.33 42.18 -22.68
C ASN A 278 9.18 40.65 -22.62
N LYS A 279 8.79 40.05 -23.75
CA LYS A 279 8.60 38.60 -23.86
C LYS A 279 9.86 37.83 -23.48
N SER A 280 11.03 38.24 -23.99
CA SER A 280 12.31 37.59 -23.71
C SER A 280 12.65 37.58 -22.22
N ALA A 281 12.43 38.70 -21.52
CA ALA A 281 12.64 38.80 -20.08
C ALA A 281 11.67 37.86 -19.28
N SER A 282 10.41 37.78 -19.72
CA SER A 282 9.43 36.87 -19.11
C SER A 282 9.80 35.40 -19.34
N TYR A 283 10.26 35.02 -20.52
CA TYR A 283 10.75 33.68 -20.82
C TYR A 283 12.01 33.35 -20.01
N ALA A 284 12.99 34.24 -19.97
CA ALA A 284 14.21 34.05 -19.20
C ALA A 284 13.92 33.83 -17.72
N LEU A 285 13.06 34.64 -17.11
CA LEU A 285 12.67 34.49 -15.72
C LEU A 285 11.91 33.18 -15.48
N ALA A 286 10.94 32.82 -16.33
CA ALA A 286 10.17 31.57 -16.19
C ALA A 286 11.07 30.34 -16.31
N THR A 287 12.03 30.35 -17.26
CA THR A 287 13.04 29.30 -17.43
C THR A 287 13.96 29.22 -16.20
N GLY A 288 14.44 30.37 -15.68
CA GLY A 288 15.27 30.39 -14.47
C GLY A 288 14.57 29.81 -13.24
N VAL A 289 13.29 30.18 -13.04
CA VAL A 289 12.48 29.63 -11.93
C VAL A 289 12.23 28.15 -12.13
N ALA A 290 11.93 27.68 -13.34
CA ALA A 290 11.76 26.26 -13.63
C ALA A 290 13.07 25.50 -13.42
N ALA A 291 14.20 26.00 -13.89
CA ALA A 291 15.51 25.39 -13.71
C ALA A 291 15.89 25.28 -12.22
N LEU A 292 15.70 26.35 -11.45
CA LEU A 292 15.95 26.36 -10.00
C LEU A 292 15.09 25.33 -9.30
N GLY A 293 13.79 25.29 -9.60
CA GLY A 293 12.88 24.35 -8.96
C GLY A 293 13.15 22.89 -9.38
N LEU A 294 13.56 22.63 -10.61
CA LEU A 294 13.97 21.29 -11.04
C LEU A 294 15.27 20.85 -10.35
N LEU A 295 16.26 21.74 -10.22
CA LEU A 295 17.49 21.44 -9.50
C LEU A 295 17.26 21.13 -8.02
N ASP A 296 16.27 21.79 -7.41
CA ASP A 296 15.87 21.56 -6.03
C ASP A 296 15.09 20.25 -5.85
N GLN A 297 14.19 19.93 -6.79
CA GLN A 297 13.24 18.81 -6.63
C GLN A 297 13.77 17.46 -7.15
N LEU A 298 14.64 17.48 -8.16
CA LEU A 298 15.15 16.24 -8.73
C LEU A 298 16.25 15.64 -7.83
N PRO A 299 16.16 14.36 -7.47
CA PRO A 299 17.22 13.69 -6.73
C PRO A 299 18.50 13.63 -7.55
N LEU A 300 19.61 13.36 -6.87
CA LEU A 300 20.84 13.02 -7.56
C LEU A 300 20.64 11.73 -8.36
N PRO A 301 21.24 11.63 -9.55
CA PRO A 301 21.20 10.38 -10.29
C PRO A 301 21.89 9.28 -9.46
N PRO A 302 21.44 8.00 -9.58
CA PRO A 302 22.09 6.90 -8.93
C PRO A 302 23.58 6.81 -9.34
N SER A 303 24.41 6.31 -8.46
CA SER A 303 25.83 6.12 -8.74
C SER A 303 26.04 5.15 -9.93
N LYS A 304 27.20 5.22 -10.57
CA LYS A 304 27.54 4.29 -11.66
C LYS A 304 27.54 2.84 -11.19
N ASP A 305 27.93 2.61 -9.93
CA ASP A 305 27.98 1.25 -9.36
C ASP A 305 26.59 0.72 -9.05
N GLU A 306 25.69 1.54 -8.50
CA GLU A 306 24.28 1.16 -8.32
C GLU A 306 23.60 0.86 -9.66
N THR A 307 23.82 1.72 -10.66
CA THR A 307 23.28 1.51 -12.02
C THR A 307 23.82 0.21 -12.63
N ARG A 308 25.11 -0.07 -12.46
CA ARG A 308 25.74 -1.30 -12.96
C ARG A 308 25.25 -2.54 -12.22
N ALA A 309 25.04 -2.46 -10.91
CA ALA A 309 24.49 -3.55 -10.10
C ALA A 309 23.04 -3.87 -10.54
N LEU A 310 22.21 -2.83 -10.74
CA LEU A 310 20.86 -3.01 -11.24
C LEU A 310 20.83 -3.59 -12.67
N ALA A 311 21.71 -3.14 -13.56
CA ALA A 311 21.82 -3.68 -14.91
C ALA A 311 22.15 -5.17 -14.88
N LYS A 312 23.14 -5.59 -14.08
CA LYS A 312 23.50 -7.02 -13.91
C LYS A 312 22.33 -7.85 -13.38
N LEU A 313 21.55 -7.31 -12.39
CA LEU A 313 20.37 -7.99 -11.88
C LEU A 313 19.34 -8.21 -13.00
N VAL A 314 19.06 -7.17 -13.78
CA VAL A 314 18.08 -7.24 -14.89
C VAL A 314 18.58 -8.20 -15.98
N GLU A 315 19.85 -8.16 -16.34
CA GLU A 315 20.46 -9.08 -17.32
C GLU A 315 20.35 -10.54 -16.86
N ASN A 316 20.64 -10.82 -15.57
CA ASN A 316 20.50 -12.14 -14.97
C ASN A 316 19.05 -12.63 -15.01
N ASP A 317 18.08 -11.78 -14.61
CA ASP A 317 16.65 -12.12 -14.65
C ASP A 317 16.17 -12.44 -16.07
N GLN A 318 16.58 -11.64 -17.04
CA GLN A 318 16.24 -11.87 -18.46
C GLN A 318 16.88 -13.14 -19.00
N ALA A 319 18.12 -13.42 -18.64
CA ALA A 319 18.80 -14.65 -19.02
C ALA A 319 18.11 -15.88 -18.41
N PHE A 320 17.76 -15.82 -17.13
CA PHE A 320 17.03 -16.90 -16.45
C PHE A 320 15.64 -17.12 -17.05
N ALA A 321 14.90 -16.05 -17.32
CA ALA A 321 13.59 -16.13 -17.96
C ALA A 321 13.67 -16.81 -19.36
N ARG A 322 14.67 -16.46 -20.16
CA ARG A 322 14.91 -17.15 -21.45
C ARG A 322 15.19 -18.64 -21.26
N LYS A 323 16.07 -19.02 -20.32
CA LYS A 323 16.34 -20.42 -19.98
C LYS A 323 15.06 -21.17 -19.57
N LEU A 324 14.18 -20.53 -18.83
CA LEU A 324 12.89 -21.13 -18.44
C LEU A 324 11.98 -21.35 -19.66
N GLU A 325 11.83 -20.35 -20.53
CA GLU A 325 10.97 -20.46 -21.73
C GLU A 325 11.52 -21.42 -22.80
N GLU A 326 12.83 -21.60 -22.85
CA GLU A 326 13.47 -22.59 -23.74
C GLU A 326 13.25 -24.05 -23.26
N LYS A 327 13.21 -24.26 -21.94
CA LYS A 327 13.11 -25.61 -21.37
C LYS A 327 11.70 -26.04 -20.99
N LEU A 328 10.81 -25.07 -20.70
CA LEU A 328 9.43 -25.32 -20.30
C LEU A 328 8.48 -25.05 -21.46
N LEU A 329 7.48 -25.89 -21.61
CA LEU A 329 6.47 -25.73 -22.67
C LEU A 329 5.64 -24.46 -22.42
N PRO A 330 5.18 -23.76 -23.48
CA PRO A 330 4.25 -22.65 -23.34
C PRO A 330 3.01 -23.03 -22.53
N GLY A 331 2.60 -22.15 -21.60
CA GLY A 331 1.47 -22.37 -20.72
C GLY A 331 1.77 -23.19 -19.46
N THR A 332 3.01 -23.65 -19.28
CA THR A 332 3.43 -24.38 -18.07
C THR A 332 3.12 -23.58 -16.81
N MET A 333 2.50 -24.25 -15.86
CA MET A 333 2.28 -23.71 -14.51
C MET A 333 3.53 -23.93 -13.65
N VAL A 334 4.01 -22.85 -13.03
CA VAL A 334 5.22 -22.83 -12.19
C VAL A 334 4.80 -22.51 -10.76
N PHE A 335 5.03 -23.44 -9.83
CA PHE A 335 4.80 -23.23 -8.42
C PHE A 335 6.01 -22.53 -7.79
N GLN A 336 5.80 -21.46 -7.03
CA GLN A 336 6.88 -20.65 -6.48
C GLN A 336 7.03 -20.86 -4.98
N VAL A 337 8.26 -21.17 -4.56
CA VAL A 337 8.63 -21.44 -3.17
C VAL A 337 9.73 -20.46 -2.73
N PRO A 338 9.61 -19.86 -1.53
CA PRO A 338 8.52 -20.03 -0.55
C PRO A 338 7.21 -19.38 -1.01
N VAL A 339 6.08 -19.90 -0.50
CA VAL A 339 4.79 -19.25 -0.73
C VAL A 339 4.75 -17.95 0.05
N MET A 340 4.73 -16.84 -0.68
CA MET A 340 4.64 -15.49 -0.13
C MET A 340 3.27 -14.89 -0.41
N ASN A 341 2.73 -14.20 0.59
CA ASN A 341 1.44 -13.52 0.44
C ASN A 341 1.57 -12.33 -0.52
N PHE A 342 0.49 -12.04 -1.22
CA PHE A 342 0.26 -10.79 -1.90
C PHE A 342 -0.82 -10.04 -1.09
N ILE A 343 -0.63 -8.91 -0.77
CA ILE A 343 -0.04 -7.63 -0.90
C ILE A 343 1.02 -7.39 0.20
N ASP A 344 0.81 -7.84 1.40
CA ASP A 344 1.57 -7.53 2.61
C ASP A 344 2.38 -8.76 3.05
N ALA A 345 3.33 -9.18 2.22
CA ALA A 345 4.30 -10.20 2.62
C ALA A 345 5.37 -9.60 3.53
N ASP A 346 5.77 -10.36 4.55
CA ASP A 346 7.00 -10.11 5.28
C ASP A 346 8.18 -10.74 4.51
N PRO A 347 9.40 -10.20 4.61
CA PRO A 347 10.57 -10.86 4.06
C PRO A 347 10.78 -12.22 4.73
N ILE A 348 11.22 -13.21 3.98
CA ILE A 348 11.61 -14.53 4.48
C ILE A 348 13.13 -14.63 4.33
N ASN A 349 13.87 -14.53 5.42
CA ASN A 349 15.32 -14.32 5.41
C ASN A 349 15.67 -13.13 4.49
N ASP A 350 16.54 -13.34 3.49
CA ASP A 350 16.94 -12.30 2.55
C ASP A 350 16.01 -12.17 1.32
N CYS A 351 15.02 -13.05 1.18
CA CYS A 351 14.01 -12.96 0.13
C CYS A 351 13.01 -11.85 0.45
N GLN A 352 13.08 -10.76 -0.30
CA GLN A 352 12.24 -9.59 -0.09
C GLN A 352 10.81 -9.81 -0.63
N PRO A 353 9.81 -9.07 -0.09
CA PRO A 353 8.47 -9.05 -0.66
C PRO A 353 8.51 -8.75 -2.17
N TYR A 354 7.67 -9.42 -2.93
CA TYR A 354 7.55 -9.26 -4.39
C TYR A 354 8.72 -9.79 -5.25
N GLU A 355 9.77 -10.38 -4.71
CA GLU A 355 10.82 -10.99 -5.55
C GLU A 355 10.26 -12.06 -6.49
N HIS A 356 9.19 -12.74 -6.10
CA HIS A 356 8.50 -13.73 -6.95
C HIS A 356 7.81 -13.14 -8.20
N VAL A 357 7.70 -11.81 -8.31
CA VAL A 357 7.19 -11.15 -9.53
C VAL A 357 8.27 -11.13 -10.63
N ARG A 358 9.55 -11.18 -10.28
CA ARG A 358 10.68 -11.04 -11.22
C ARG A 358 10.57 -11.96 -12.45
N PRO A 359 10.39 -13.29 -12.34
CA PRO A 359 10.28 -14.15 -13.50
C PRO A 359 9.03 -13.84 -14.35
N TYR A 360 7.93 -13.44 -13.72
CA TYR A 360 6.73 -13.02 -14.44
C TYR A 360 6.96 -11.79 -15.34
N LEU A 361 7.81 -10.84 -14.93
CA LEU A 361 8.09 -9.63 -15.71
C LEU A 361 8.83 -9.92 -17.01
N TRP A 362 9.59 -11.01 -17.08
CA TRP A 362 10.48 -11.30 -18.19
C TRP A 362 10.06 -12.50 -19.04
N THR A 363 9.07 -13.29 -18.59
CA THR A 363 8.49 -14.41 -19.37
C THR A 363 7.19 -14.00 -20.04
N LYS A 364 6.82 -14.69 -21.13
CA LYS A 364 5.60 -14.40 -21.91
C LYS A 364 4.57 -15.52 -21.85
N THR A 365 5.01 -16.75 -21.69
CA THR A 365 4.17 -17.94 -21.87
C THR A 365 3.92 -18.72 -20.58
N LEU A 366 4.72 -18.49 -19.54
CA LEU A 366 4.65 -19.24 -18.29
C LEU A 366 3.61 -18.64 -17.33
N ARG A 367 3.07 -19.49 -16.45
CA ARG A 367 2.06 -19.12 -15.45
C ARG A 367 2.59 -19.35 -14.06
N PHE A 368 2.75 -18.29 -13.27
CA PHE A 368 3.32 -18.34 -11.94
C PHE A 368 2.26 -18.36 -10.84
N SER A 369 2.55 -19.05 -9.73
CA SER A 369 1.63 -19.22 -8.61
C SER A 369 1.56 -18.03 -7.66
N PHE A 370 2.52 -17.11 -7.66
CA PHE A 370 2.53 -15.92 -6.80
C PHE A 370 1.31 -15.04 -7.00
N GLY A 371 0.89 -14.35 -5.95
CA GLY A 371 -0.24 -13.42 -5.97
C GLY A 371 -1.44 -13.90 -5.15
N SER A 372 -1.29 -14.94 -4.34
CA SER A 372 -2.35 -15.40 -3.44
C SER A 372 -2.55 -14.43 -2.29
N VAL A 373 -3.80 -13.97 -2.10
CA VAL A 373 -4.16 -13.02 -1.05
C VAL A 373 -4.25 -13.74 0.29
N GLN A 374 -3.59 -13.20 1.31
CA GLN A 374 -3.61 -13.74 2.67
C GLN A 374 -5.05 -13.93 3.19
N GLY A 375 -5.31 -15.06 3.85
CA GLY A 375 -6.63 -15.39 4.40
C GLY A 375 -7.67 -15.82 3.37
N ARG A 376 -7.25 -16.15 2.15
CA ARG A 376 -8.11 -16.71 1.11
C ARG A 376 -7.77 -18.19 0.84
N PRO A 377 -8.72 -19.01 0.39
CA PRO A 377 -8.53 -20.45 0.22
C PRO A 377 -7.32 -20.84 -0.64
N ARG A 378 -7.04 -20.03 -1.67
CA ARG A 378 -5.89 -20.26 -2.56
C ARG A 378 -4.54 -20.16 -1.82
N GLU A 379 -4.40 -19.18 -0.95
CA GLU A 379 -3.17 -19.01 -0.15
C GLU A 379 -2.99 -20.17 0.84
N ALA A 380 -4.06 -20.54 1.54
CA ALA A 380 -4.05 -21.66 2.46
C ALA A 380 -3.66 -22.96 1.75
N TRP A 381 -4.24 -23.24 0.58
CA TRP A 381 -3.88 -24.40 -0.23
C TRP A 381 -2.40 -24.40 -0.63
N GLN A 382 -1.86 -23.26 -1.10
CA GLN A 382 -0.45 -23.17 -1.50
C GLN A 382 0.48 -23.46 -0.32
N LYS A 383 0.17 -22.94 0.86
CA LYS A 383 0.94 -23.20 2.08
C LYS A 383 0.86 -24.65 2.52
N LEU A 384 -0.30 -25.28 2.41
CA LEU A 384 -0.45 -26.70 2.68
C LEU A 384 0.48 -27.54 1.81
N VAL A 385 0.48 -27.28 0.50
CA VAL A 385 1.33 -28.01 -0.43
C VAL A 385 2.81 -27.77 -0.15
N MET A 386 3.20 -26.52 0.12
CA MET A 386 4.59 -26.18 0.43
C MET A 386 5.11 -26.87 1.70
N ASN A 387 4.25 -27.11 2.68
CA ASN A 387 4.62 -27.74 3.97
C ASN A 387 4.63 -29.27 3.93
N LEU A 388 4.30 -29.89 2.80
CA LEU A 388 4.46 -31.33 2.63
C LEU A 388 5.95 -31.72 2.55
N PRO A 389 6.32 -32.96 2.92
CA PRO A 389 7.61 -33.52 2.57
C PRO A 389 7.88 -33.35 1.07
N LEU A 390 9.12 -33.08 0.68
CA LEU A 390 9.50 -32.68 -0.68
C LEU A 390 8.95 -33.63 -1.77
N GLU A 391 9.08 -34.93 -1.59
CA GLU A 391 8.55 -35.93 -2.52
C GLU A 391 7.03 -35.86 -2.67
N GLN A 392 6.31 -35.69 -1.57
CA GLN A 392 4.85 -35.55 -1.58
C GLN A 392 4.42 -34.22 -2.22
N MET A 393 5.15 -33.13 -1.96
CA MET A 393 4.92 -31.83 -2.58
C MET A 393 5.03 -31.93 -4.09
N ILE A 394 6.10 -32.55 -4.59
CA ILE A 394 6.36 -32.77 -6.03
C ILE A 394 5.21 -33.58 -6.64
N SER A 395 4.91 -34.76 -6.09
CA SER A 395 3.83 -35.64 -6.59
C SER A 395 2.47 -34.90 -6.62
N LYS A 396 2.16 -34.12 -5.57
CA LYS A 396 0.92 -33.37 -5.50
C LYS A 396 0.85 -32.26 -6.54
N LEU A 397 1.94 -31.55 -6.78
CA LEU A 397 2.01 -30.51 -7.80
C LEU A 397 1.86 -31.08 -9.20
N GLU A 398 2.47 -32.23 -9.49
CA GLU A 398 2.30 -32.95 -10.77
C GLU A 398 0.84 -33.38 -10.99
N GLN A 399 0.15 -33.87 -9.94
CA GLN A 399 -1.27 -34.20 -9.98
C GLN A 399 -2.13 -32.97 -10.31
N PHE A 400 -1.74 -31.79 -9.85
CA PHE A 400 -2.45 -30.52 -10.13
C PHE A 400 -2.04 -29.88 -11.48
N GLY A 401 -1.13 -30.51 -12.22
CA GLY A 401 -0.71 -30.06 -13.53
C GLY A 401 0.38 -28.99 -13.53
N PHE A 402 1.11 -28.83 -12.42
CA PHE A 402 2.31 -28.00 -12.42
C PHE A 402 3.45 -28.70 -13.16
N GLY A 403 4.08 -27.99 -14.08
CA GLY A 403 5.22 -28.50 -14.84
C GLY A 403 6.57 -28.02 -14.31
N ALA A 404 6.60 -27.19 -13.27
CA ALA A 404 7.84 -26.76 -12.64
C ALA A 404 7.63 -26.20 -11.23
N ILE A 405 8.71 -26.23 -10.43
CA ILE A 405 8.81 -25.54 -9.13
C ILE A 405 9.97 -24.55 -9.21
N TYR A 406 9.70 -23.30 -8.91
CA TYR A 406 10.68 -22.22 -8.80
C TYR A 406 11.06 -22.02 -7.34
N PHE A 407 12.35 -21.93 -7.06
CA PHE A 407 12.90 -21.71 -5.73
C PHE A 407 13.75 -20.43 -5.71
N ASN A 408 13.58 -19.62 -4.66
CA ASN A 408 14.47 -18.50 -4.35
C ASN A 408 15.38 -18.91 -3.19
N ARG A 409 16.69 -19.04 -3.45
CA ARG A 409 17.70 -19.46 -2.45
C ARG A 409 17.83 -18.49 -1.28
N LYS A 410 17.55 -17.20 -1.51
CA LYS A 410 17.57 -16.15 -0.45
C LYS A 410 16.58 -16.41 0.67
N ALA A 411 15.56 -17.23 0.43
CA ALA A 411 14.58 -17.59 1.46
C ALA A 411 15.12 -18.61 2.48
N TYR A 412 16.26 -19.20 2.24
CA TYR A 412 16.86 -20.25 3.06
C TYR A 412 18.14 -19.74 3.74
N THR A 413 18.31 -20.06 5.02
CA THR A 413 19.49 -19.66 5.80
C THR A 413 20.79 -20.30 5.31
N ASP A 414 20.67 -21.48 4.69
CA ASP A 414 21.76 -22.25 4.06
C ASP A 414 21.82 -22.09 2.54
N HIS A 415 21.19 -21.05 1.98
CA HIS A 415 21.03 -20.87 0.53
C HIS A 415 20.49 -22.09 -0.22
N ALA A 416 19.58 -22.84 0.42
CA ALA A 416 18.92 -24.04 -0.09
C ALA A 416 19.85 -25.24 -0.38
N GLU A 417 21.02 -25.31 0.23
CA GLU A 417 21.98 -26.40 0.04
C GLU A 417 21.43 -27.75 0.50
N ALA A 418 20.72 -27.77 1.65
CA ALA A 418 20.07 -28.99 2.14
C ALA A 418 18.96 -29.46 1.19
N LEU A 419 18.18 -28.52 0.64
CA LEU A 419 17.11 -28.81 -0.31
C LEU A 419 17.67 -29.40 -1.61
N ILE A 420 18.75 -28.83 -2.14
CA ILE A 420 19.40 -29.33 -3.36
C ILE A 420 19.95 -30.76 -3.15
N LYS A 421 20.56 -31.04 -1.99
CA LYS A 421 21.01 -32.40 -1.64
C LYS A 421 19.84 -33.38 -1.56
N GLU A 422 18.71 -32.96 -1.03
CA GLU A 422 17.52 -33.81 -0.97
C GLU A 422 16.93 -34.06 -2.35
N LEU A 423 16.86 -33.04 -3.22
CA LEU A 423 16.46 -33.20 -4.63
C LEU A 423 17.38 -34.20 -5.36
N ALA A 424 18.70 -34.10 -5.17
CA ALA A 424 19.66 -35.02 -5.74
C ALA A 424 19.46 -36.47 -5.24
N ARG A 425 19.14 -36.64 -3.94
CA ARG A 425 18.79 -37.93 -3.35
C ARG A 425 17.54 -38.56 -3.99
N LEU A 426 16.57 -37.73 -4.38
CA LEU A 426 15.37 -38.16 -5.10
C LEU A 426 15.62 -38.38 -6.61
N GLY A 427 16.87 -38.25 -7.09
CA GLY A 427 17.22 -38.38 -8.48
C GLY A 427 16.89 -37.16 -9.36
N MET A 428 16.49 -36.05 -8.75
CA MET A 428 16.08 -34.83 -9.43
C MET A 428 17.26 -33.85 -9.56
N THR A 429 18.13 -34.10 -10.52
CA THR A 429 19.38 -33.34 -10.72
C THR A 429 19.30 -32.30 -11.84
N GLN A 430 18.24 -32.33 -12.66
CA GLN A 430 18.08 -31.39 -13.77
C GLN A 430 17.45 -30.08 -13.28
N LEU A 431 18.30 -29.19 -12.78
CA LEU A 431 17.91 -27.86 -12.36
C LEU A 431 18.19 -26.82 -13.44
N ILE A 432 17.27 -25.86 -13.61
CA ILE A 432 17.49 -24.68 -14.45
C ILE A 432 17.90 -23.59 -13.48
N GLU A 433 19.15 -23.14 -13.54
CA GLU A 433 19.69 -22.15 -12.62
C GLU A 433 19.95 -20.81 -13.31
N ASP A 434 19.83 -19.72 -12.54
CA ASP A 434 20.29 -18.41 -12.95
C ASP A 434 21.83 -18.29 -12.84
N ASP A 435 22.40 -17.28 -13.49
CA ASP A 435 23.87 -17.10 -13.52
C ASP A 435 24.42 -16.56 -12.17
N ALA A 436 23.56 -16.00 -11.33
CA ALA A 436 23.91 -15.54 -9.99
C ALA A 436 23.81 -16.63 -8.92
N HIS A 437 23.33 -17.82 -9.25
CA HIS A 437 23.04 -18.92 -8.31
C HIS A 437 22.12 -18.52 -7.14
N GLU A 438 21.21 -17.57 -7.38
CA GLU A 438 20.18 -17.14 -6.41
C GLU A 438 18.83 -17.81 -6.65
N LEU A 439 18.57 -18.22 -7.89
CA LEU A 439 17.30 -18.77 -8.33
C LEU A 439 17.51 -20.10 -9.04
N PHE A 440 16.63 -21.06 -8.79
CA PHE A 440 16.60 -22.26 -9.59
C PHE A 440 15.17 -22.77 -9.80
N CYS A 441 14.99 -23.54 -10.85
CA CYS A 441 13.72 -24.16 -11.20
C CYS A 441 13.91 -25.66 -11.43
N LEU A 442 13.08 -26.47 -10.78
CA LEU A 442 12.97 -27.90 -10.99
C LEU A 442 11.86 -28.15 -12.01
N GLN A 443 12.18 -28.88 -13.09
CA GLN A 443 11.17 -29.33 -14.03
C GLN A 443 10.40 -30.53 -13.47
N LEU A 444 9.07 -30.52 -13.63
CA LEU A 444 8.16 -31.58 -13.23
C LEU A 444 7.50 -32.23 -14.44
N THR A 445 6.91 -33.41 -14.20
CA THR A 445 6.14 -34.15 -15.23
C THR A 445 4.65 -34.13 -14.82
N PRO A 446 3.87 -33.13 -15.26
CA PRO A 446 2.47 -33.06 -14.90
C PRO A 446 1.67 -34.22 -15.44
N THR A 447 0.67 -34.69 -14.69
CA THR A 447 -0.23 -35.76 -15.13
C THR A 447 -1.00 -35.32 -16.38
N PRO A 448 -1.29 -36.25 -17.33
CA PRO A 448 -2.05 -35.92 -18.54
C PRO A 448 -3.47 -35.36 -18.26
N HIS A 449 -4.05 -35.76 -17.15
CA HIS A 449 -5.38 -35.31 -16.71
C HIS A 449 -5.29 -34.70 -15.32
N PRO A 450 -4.89 -33.41 -15.20
CA PRO A 450 -4.68 -32.78 -13.91
C PRO A 450 -5.99 -32.61 -13.15
N THR A 451 -5.95 -32.92 -11.87
CA THR A 451 -7.05 -32.64 -10.96
C THR A 451 -6.99 -31.18 -10.52
N LYS A 452 -8.15 -30.57 -10.28
CA LYS A 452 -8.17 -29.23 -9.69
C LYS A 452 -7.82 -29.32 -8.21
N PRO A 453 -7.02 -28.40 -7.66
CA PRO A 453 -6.83 -28.30 -6.23
C PRO A 453 -8.18 -28.10 -5.53
N HIS A 454 -8.44 -28.88 -4.51
CA HIS A 454 -9.58 -28.64 -3.64
C HIS A 454 -9.23 -27.47 -2.70
N THR A 455 -9.61 -26.25 -3.09
CA THR A 455 -9.42 -25.07 -2.23
C THR A 455 -10.28 -25.13 -0.97
N ASP A 456 -11.31 -25.99 -0.98
CA ASP A 456 -12.25 -26.20 0.11
C ASP A 456 -11.67 -27.11 1.23
N ASP A 457 -10.51 -27.74 0.99
CA ASP A 457 -9.80 -28.51 2.03
C ASP A 457 -9.18 -27.61 3.11
N ALA A 458 -8.97 -26.33 2.83
CA ALA A 458 -8.47 -25.36 3.80
C ALA A 458 -9.61 -24.51 4.35
N ALA A 459 -9.84 -24.56 5.67
CA ALA A 459 -10.89 -23.78 6.29
C ALA A 459 -10.55 -22.30 6.36
N GLN A 460 -11.54 -21.46 6.12
CA GLN A 460 -11.42 -20.03 6.36
C GLN A 460 -11.33 -19.77 7.88
N ILE A 461 -10.21 -19.17 8.31
CA ILE A 461 -9.97 -18.81 9.71
C ILE A 461 -10.45 -17.39 9.94
N VAL A 462 -11.25 -17.20 10.99
CA VAL A 462 -11.74 -15.89 11.42
C VAL A 462 -11.23 -15.61 12.83
N VAL A 463 -10.33 -14.65 12.95
CA VAL A 463 -9.85 -14.19 14.25
C VAL A 463 -10.92 -13.34 14.94
N THR A 464 -11.12 -13.54 16.25
CA THR A 464 -12.16 -12.82 16.99
C THR A 464 -11.55 -11.88 18.02
N ARG A 465 -11.32 -12.32 19.24
CA ARG A 465 -10.82 -11.47 20.33
C ARG A 465 -9.41 -11.88 20.77
N GLY A 466 -8.70 -10.94 21.38
CA GLY A 466 -7.40 -11.19 22.00
C GLY A 466 -6.19 -11.14 21.06
N TRP A 467 -6.39 -11.01 19.75
CA TRP A 467 -5.32 -10.91 18.78
C TRP A 467 -4.87 -9.47 18.58
N VAL A 468 -3.57 -9.29 18.38
CA VAL A 468 -2.96 -7.98 18.16
C VAL A 468 -2.84 -7.75 16.64
N PRO A 469 -3.26 -6.60 16.12
CA PRO A 469 -3.11 -6.27 14.71
C PRO A 469 -1.66 -6.39 14.24
N LYS A 470 -1.44 -6.93 13.05
CA LYS A 470 -0.12 -7.23 12.47
C LYS A 470 0.79 -6.00 12.39
N GLU A 471 0.22 -4.84 12.12
CA GLU A 471 0.96 -3.57 12.03
C GLU A 471 1.70 -3.18 13.31
N LYS A 472 1.27 -3.73 14.43
CA LYS A 472 1.88 -3.46 15.74
C LYS A 472 3.02 -4.41 16.09
N THR A 473 3.26 -5.45 15.31
CA THR A 473 4.09 -6.59 15.72
C THR A 473 5.38 -6.82 14.95
N GLN A 474 5.73 -5.97 14.06
CA GLN A 474 6.97 -5.83 13.26
C GLN A 474 8.05 -6.91 13.29
N LYS A 475 7.87 -8.23 13.14
CA LYS A 475 9.09 -9.04 12.82
C LYS A 475 8.93 -10.47 12.25
N ARG A 476 7.76 -11.08 12.24
CA ARG A 476 7.57 -12.43 11.63
C ARG A 476 6.13 -12.55 11.10
N PRO A 477 5.85 -13.41 10.13
CA PRO A 477 4.46 -13.73 9.72
C PRO A 477 3.76 -14.51 10.84
N CYS A 478 3.47 -13.81 11.94
CA CYS A 478 2.99 -14.37 13.19
C CYS A 478 1.71 -13.66 13.60
N LEU A 479 0.68 -14.42 13.93
CA LEU A 479 -0.55 -13.91 14.53
C LEU A 479 -0.32 -13.82 16.04
N TRP A 480 -0.02 -12.64 16.57
CA TRP A 480 0.26 -12.42 17.97
C TRP A 480 -0.99 -12.25 18.82
N ALA A 481 -1.02 -12.89 19.98
CA ALA A 481 -2.02 -12.67 21.02
C ALA A 481 -1.54 -11.67 22.07
N GLY A 482 -2.45 -10.83 22.55
CA GLY A 482 -2.24 -9.90 23.67
C GLY A 482 -2.70 -10.49 25.03
N GLY A 483 -2.82 -11.79 25.14
CA GLY A 483 -3.34 -12.54 26.30
C GLY A 483 -4.16 -13.72 25.84
N ASN A 484 -5.27 -14.03 26.53
CA ASN A 484 -6.21 -15.05 26.06
C ASN A 484 -6.86 -14.60 24.75
N ALA A 485 -6.92 -15.51 23.76
CA ALA A 485 -7.39 -15.21 22.43
C ALA A 485 -8.37 -16.27 21.90
N ALA A 486 -9.16 -15.92 20.91
CA ALA A 486 -10.08 -16.85 20.28
C ALA A 486 -10.16 -16.64 18.77
N LEU A 487 -10.36 -17.71 18.03
CA LEU A 487 -10.68 -17.71 16.62
C LEU A 487 -11.76 -18.75 16.34
N TYR A 488 -12.36 -18.69 15.17
CA TYR A 488 -13.18 -19.78 14.67
C TYR A 488 -12.85 -20.08 13.21
N PHE A 489 -13.20 -21.28 12.78
CA PHE A 489 -13.19 -21.67 11.38
C PHE A 489 -14.56 -22.25 11.00
N VAL A 490 -14.86 -22.33 9.73
CA VAL A 490 -16.15 -22.80 9.22
C VAL A 490 -15.96 -24.14 8.53
N ASN A 491 -16.72 -25.13 8.98
CA ASN A 491 -16.93 -26.34 8.22
C ASN A 491 -18.15 -26.13 7.31
N GLU A 492 -17.91 -25.93 6.01
CA GLU A 492 -18.95 -25.66 5.02
C GLU A 492 -19.73 -26.92 4.62
N SER A 493 -19.31 -28.12 5.06
CA SER A 493 -20.04 -29.34 4.75
C SER A 493 -21.25 -29.53 5.64
N GLU A 494 -22.22 -30.27 5.17
CA GLU A 494 -23.41 -30.68 5.94
C GLU A 494 -23.11 -31.75 7.02
N PHE A 495 -21.90 -32.30 7.01
CA PHE A 495 -21.46 -33.37 7.91
C PHE A 495 -20.29 -32.91 8.77
N SER A 496 -20.14 -33.56 9.94
CA SER A 496 -18.93 -33.42 10.75
C SER A 496 -17.72 -33.96 9.97
N ARG A 497 -16.62 -33.20 9.97
CA ARG A 497 -15.36 -33.58 9.31
C ARG A 497 -14.20 -33.41 10.29
N ASP A 498 -13.19 -34.25 10.13
CA ASP A 498 -11.94 -34.07 10.85
C ASP A 498 -11.09 -33.03 10.19
N PHE A 499 -10.79 -31.96 10.91
CA PHE A 499 -9.84 -30.94 10.53
C PHE A 499 -8.53 -31.13 11.29
N ARG A 500 -7.45 -30.62 10.73
CA ARG A 500 -6.14 -30.56 11.35
C ARG A 500 -5.75 -29.10 11.54
N LEU A 501 -5.45 -28.72 12.78
CA LEU A 501 -4.87 -27.42 13.13
C LEU A 501 -3.35 -27.58 13.15
N ASN A 502 -2.65 -26.84 12.31
CA ASN A 502 -1.20 -26.88 12.21
C ASN A 502 -0.63 -25.47 12.27
N CYS A 503 0.33 -25.24 13.16
CA CYS A 503 1.13 -24.01 13.24
C CYS A 503 2.36 -24.26 14.12
N SER A 504 3.26 -23.28 14.18
CA SER A 504 4.28 -23.21 15.22
C SER A 504 3.90 -22.13 16.23
N MET A 505 4.09 -22.45 17.52
CA MET A 505 3.83 -21.53 18.63
C MET A 505 5.15 -20.90 19.08
N THR A 506 5.16 -19.58 19.27
CA THR A 506 6.31 -18.82 19.77
C THR A 506 5.92 -17.90 20.93
N THR A 507 6.89 -17.45 21.73
CA THR A 507 6.64 -16.53 22.85
C THR A 507 7.79 -15.54 23.09
N LEU A 508 7.48 -14.43 23.74
CA LEU A 508 8.47 -13.42 24.18
C LEU A 508 8.90 -13.58 25.65
N ALA A 509 8.20 -14.39 26.42
CA ALA A 509 8.57 -14.78 27.79
C ALA A 509 8.04 -16.19 28.06
N PRO A 510 8.73 -17.00 28.89
CA PRO A 510 8.27 -18.34 29.24
C PRO A 510 6.85 -18.32 29.79
N ARG A 511 5.98 -19.18 29.25
CA ARG A 511 4.58 -19.28 29.66
C ARG A 511 3.97 -20.60 29.29
N HIS A 512 2.92 -20.98 30.01
CA HIS A 512 2.06 -22.06 29.64
C HIS A 512 0.95 -21.60 28.69
N VAL A 513 0.67 -22.39 27.65
CA VAL A 513 -0.43 -22.11 26.71
C VAL A 513 -1.25 -23.37 26.49
N GLU A 514 -2.56 -23.22 26.60
CA GLU A 514 -3.55 -24.24 26.32
C GLU A 514 -4.44 -23.85 25.15
N VAL A 515 -4.78 -24.85 24.34
CA VAL A 515 -5.76 -24.68 23.25
C VAL A 515 -6.97 -25.56 23.57
N GLU A 516 -8.13 -24.92 23.66
CA GLU A 516 -9.40 -25.60 23.93
C GLU A 516 -10.31 -25.61 22.71
N PHE A 517 -10.98 -26.73 22.54
CA PHE A 517 -12.07 -26.92 21.58
C PHE A 517 -13.26 -27.59 22.28
N GLU A 518 -14.47 -27.02 22.13
CA GLU A 518 -15.70 -27.51 22.79
C GLU A 518 -15.53 -27.76 24.30
N GLY A 519 -14.76 -26.92 25.00
CA GLY A 519 -14.52 -27.05 26.45
C GLY A 519 -13.52 -28.12 26.85
N ARG A 520 -12.83 -28.74 25.90
CA ARG A 520 -11.77 -29.74 26.16
C ARG A 520 -10.42 -29.15 25.70
N THR A 521 -9.38 -29.31 26.52
CA THR A 521 -8.01 -29.01 26.14
C THR A 521 -7.54 -30.01 25.09
N ILE A 522 -7.21 -29.54 23.90
CA ILE A 522 -6.72 -30.35 22.77
C ILE A 522 -5.21 -30.27 22.61
N TRP A 523 -4.58 -29.22 23.19
CA TRP A 523 -3.13 -29.05 23.22
C TRP A 523 -2.74 -28.20 24.43
N SER A 524 -1.61 -28.53 25.09
CA SER A 524 -1.14 -27.85 26.29
C SER A 524 0.37 -28.04 26.41
N GLN A 525 1.15 -26.94 26.42
CA GLN A 525 2.60 -26.96 26.47
C GLN A 525 3.18 -25.70 27.12
N ASP A 526 4.39 -25.82 27.66
CA ASP A 526 5.20 -24.72 28.13
C ASP A 526 6.03 -24.17 26.96
N LEU A 527 5.91 -22.87 26.70
CA LEU A 527 6.66 -22.17 25.67
C LEU A 527 7.88 -21.47 26.26
N GLU A 528 9.03 -21.62 25.59
CA GLU A 528 10.28 -20.94 25.93
C GLU A 528 10.67 -19.92 24.84
N VAL A 529 11.37 -18.87 25.25
CA VAL A 529 11.82 -17.82 24.32
C VAL A 529 12.86 -18.38 23.36
N GLY A 530 12.66 -18.14 22.06
CA GLY A 530 13.59 -18.59 21.01
C GLY A 530 13.38 -20.03 20.55
N HIS A 531 12.43 -20.76 21.14
CA HIS A 531 12.06 -22.12 20.71
C HIS A 531 10.63 -22.13 20.21
N ASP A 532 10.45 -22.36 18.91
CA ASP A 532 9.13 -22.48 18.30
C ASP A 532 8.65 -23.93 18.44
N LEU A 533 7.52 -24.14 19.13
CA LEU A 533 6.95 -25.47 19.33
C LEU A 533 5.87 -25.77 18.29
N PRO A 534 5.87 -26.97 17.68
CA PRO A 534 4.82 -27.36 16.76
C PRO A 534 3.50 -27.61 17.50
N LEU A 535 2.42 -27.05 16.97
CA LEU A 535 1.06 -27.38 17.34
C LEU A 535 0.43 -28.09 16.14
N ASP A 536 0.11 -29.36 16.31
CA ASP A 536 -0.47 -30.19 15.28
C ASP A 536 -1.52 -31.12 15.92
N VAL A 537 -2.80 -30.76 15.79
CA VAL A 537 -3.90 -31.46 16.44
C VAL A 537 -5.07 -31.68 15.49
N ARG A 538 -5.79 -32.80 15.72
CA ARG A 538 -7.04 -33.13 15.02
C ARG A 538 -8.23 -32.52 15.75
N ILE A 539 -9.17 -31.99 14.98
CA ILE A 539 -10.36 -31.30 15.46
C ILE A 539 -11.59 -31.90 14.76
N PRO A 540 -12.45 -32.62 15.47
CA PRO A 540 -13.71 -33.09 14.89
C PRO A 540 -14.72 -31.95 14.80
N ALA A 541 -14.74 -31.25 13.65
CA ALA A 541 -15.52 -30.04 13.44
C ALA A 541 -16.94 -30.37 12.98
N LYS A 542 -17.94 -29.82 13.67
CA LYS A 542 -19.34 -29.84 13.27
C LYS A 542 -19.64 -28.93 12.11
N PRO A 543 -20.72 -29.12 11.35
CA PRO A 543 -21.18 -28.16 10.36
C PRO A 543 -21.29 -26.75 10.94
N GLY A 544 -20.85 -25.74 10.19
CA GLY A 544 -20.87 -24.34 10.61
C GLY A 544 -19.63 -23.90 11.39
N ARG A 545 -19.80 -22.98 12.35
CA ARG A 545 -18.68 -22.31 13.06
C ARG A 545 -18.15 -23.16 14.20
N ASN A 546 -16.84 -23.37 14.22
CA ASN A 546 -16.10 -24.11 15.23
C ASN A 546 -15.08 -23.18 15.90
N TYR A 547 -15.19 -23.00 17.22
CA TYR A 547 -14.41 -22.04 17.98
C TYR A 547 -13.20 -22.70 18.65
N LEU A 548 -12.05 -22.04 18.57
CA LEU A 548 -10.84 -22.40 19.28
C LEU A 548 -10.49 -21.28 20.27
N TYR A 549 -10.19 -21.67 21.50
CA TYR A 549 -9.81 -20.75 22.57
C TYR A 549 -8.37 -21.03 22.98
N PHE A 550 -7.56 -19.99 22.99
CA PHE A 550 -6.17 -20.02 23.42
C PHE A 550 -6.07 -19.33 24.77
N LYS A 551 -5.58 -20.03 25.77
CA LYS A 551 -5.42 -19.55 27.14
C LYS A 551 -3.95 -19.51 27.52
N THR A 552 -3.55 -18.55 28.36
CA THR A 552 -2.21 -18.47 28.89
C THR A 552 -2.24 -18.10 30.37
N ASP A 553 -1.28 -18.64 31.12
CA ASP A 553 -1.13 -18.47 32.57
C ASP A 553 -0.51 -17.12 32.97
N ARG A 554 0.18 -16.44 32.04
CA ARG A 554 0.93 -15.21 32.33
C ARG A 554 0.43 -14.01 31.57
N PRO A 555 0.53 -12.81 32.16
CA PRO A 555 0.18 -11.57 31.48
C PRO A 555 1.08 -11.33 30.27
N PRO A 556 0.62 -10.53 29.30
CA PRO A 556 1.41 -10.14 28.14
C PRO A 556 2.60 -9.28 28.52
N VAL A 557 3.71 -9.42 27.78
CA VAL A 557 4.92 -8.64 27.93
C VAL A 557 4.81 -7.34 27.11
N LEU A 558 5.20 -6.23 27.72
CA LEU A 558 5.30 -4.97 27.00
C LEU A 558 6.54 -5.00 26.10
N GLN A 559 6.34 -4.92 24.80
CA GLN A 559 7.44 -4.76 23.86
C GLN A 559 7.72 -3.26 23.69
N GLU A 560 8.87 -2.80 24.14
CA GLU A 560 9.39 -1.43 23.97
C GLU A 560 9.86 -1.21 22.51
N ASN A 561 8.96 -1.35 21.59
CA ASN A 561 9.15 -0.83 20.25
C ASN A 561 8.38 0.51 20.14
N GLN A 562 8.50 1.20 19.02
CA GLN A 562 7.85 2.50 18.78
C GLN A 562 6.33 2.54 19.09
N GLN A 563 5.70 1.42 19.46
CA GLN A 563 4.25 1.28 19.59
C GLN A 563 3.76 0.78 20.96
N MET A 564 4.64 0.50 21.93
CA MET A 564 4.26 0.03 23.28
C MET A 564 3.18 -1.09 23.25
N VAL A 565 3.43 -2.18 22.51
CA VAL A 565 2.45 -3.26 22.32
C VAL A 565 2.64 -4.35 23.36
N ARG A 566 1.54 -4.83 23.92
CA ARG A 566 1.54 -5.97 24.83
C ARG A 566 1.34 -7.27 24.06
N LEU A 567 2.35 -8.13 24.03
CA LEU A 567 2.35 -9.41 23.33
C LEU A 567 2.51 -10.59 24.31
N SER A 568 1.87 -11.68 24.00
CA SER A 568 1.86 -12.88 24.81
C SER A 568 2.57 -14.04 24.11
N TYR A 569 1.91 -14.66 23.18
CA TYR A 569 2.41 -15.75 22.32
C TYR A 569 1.98 -15.46 20.88
N GLY A 570 2.60 -16.16 19.93
CA GLY A 570 2.31 -16.00 18.52
C GLY A 570 2.12 -17.33 17.80
N LEU A 571 1.24 -17.32 16.79
CA LEU A 571 1.02 -18.44 15.88
C LEU A 571 1.70 -18.15 14.55
N ILE A 572 2.66 -18.98 14.18
CA ILE A 572 3.40 -18.88 12.92
C ILE A 572 2.82 -19.89 11.95
N ASN A 573 2.53 -19.46 10.71
CA ASN A 573 1.99 -20.31 9.64
C ASN A 573 0.71 -21.07 10.03
N LEU A 574 -0.22 -20.41 10.70
CA LEU A 574 -1.49 -21.00 11.13
C LEU A 574 -2.30 -21.51 9.92
N LEU A 575 -2.61 -22.80 9.92
CA LEU A 575 -3.42 -23.49 8.93
C LEU A 575 -4.45 -24.38 9.62
N ILE A 576 -5.67 -24.40 9.09
CA ILE A 576 -6.73 -25.36 9.48
C ILE A 576 -7.25 -25.97 8.17
N PHE A 577 -7.18 -27.29 8.06
CA PHE A 577 -7.53 -28.00 6.84
C PHE A 577 -8.18 -29.34 7.13
N VAL A 578 -8.94 -29.86 6.17
CA VAL A 578 -9.56 -31.18 6.26
C VAL A 578 -8.48 -32.25 6.31
N ASN A 579 -8.55 -33.13 7.29
CA ASN A 579 -7.57 -34.22 7.43
C ASN A 579 -7.71 -35.20 6.26
N PRO A 580 -6.65 -35.45 5.45
CA PRO A 580 -6.75 -36.27 4.24
C PRO A 580 -6.94 -37.77 4.52
N THR A 581 -7.00 -38.23 5.78
CA THR A 581 -6.96 -39.63 6.14
C THR A 581 -8.30 -40.38 6.08
N ASN A 582 -9.38 -39.77 5.60
CA ASN A 582 -10.68 -40.43 5.46
C ASN A 582 -11.40 -39.98 4.17
N GLN A 583 -10.84 -40.24 2.99
CA GLN A 583 -11.69 -40.48 1.83
C GLN A 583 -11.81 -42.00 1.65
N PRO A 584 -13.05 -42.56 1.61
CA PRO A 584 -13.26 -43.99 1.39
C PRO A 584 -12.74 -44.45 0.04
#